data_7e6ce3b02456cef1f56088e2c4b65324
#
_entry.id   7e6ce3b02456cef1f56088e2c4b65324
#
_cell.length_a   1.000
_cell.length_b   1.000
_cell.length_c   1.000
_cell.angle_alpha   90.00
_cell.angle_beta   90.00
_cell.angle_gamma   90.00
#
_symmetry.space_group_name_H-M   'P 1'
#
loop_
_entity.id
_entity.type
_entity.pdbx_description
1 polymer ?
#
loop_
_entity_poly.entity_id
_entity_poly.type
_entity_poly.pdbx_seq_one_letter_code
_entity_poly.pdbx_strand_id
1 'polypeptide(L)'
;MSVAQEMFLSRGIRSVRMDDIARACGVSKRTLYELFNDREELIGESLMHHATRIHESSQEAIAQAENVLHAFWLEATNRSNHHQGVNTLLEDLRRYYPKVMDSLMPQIHEAVVLHTHEKLSEGVKDGLILPNLDLDFFSRALTNYVYGLGVIEANVAITGVAITSQTVPSAILIFLRGISTEKGRKYIDENLLKTL
;
A
#
# COMPACT_ATOMS: atom_id res chain seq x y z
N MET A 1 -0.23 -7.03 -18.51
CA MET A 1 -0.66 -6.27 -17.32
C MET A 1 0.32 -5.15 -16.96
N SER A 2 1.61 -5.43 -16.77
CA SER A 2 2.62 -4.42 -16.35
C SER A 2 2.64 -3.14 -17.20
N VAL A 3 2.50 -3.25 -18.53
CA VAL A 3 2.48 -2.09 -19.44
C VAL A 3 1.29 -1.16 -19.17
N ALA A 4 0.09 -1.72 -19.02
CA ALA A 4 -1.11 -0.92 -18.74
C ALA A 4 -0.99 -0.23 -17.37
N GLN A 5 -0.51 -0.96 -16.36
CA GLN A 5 -0.25 -0.45 -15.02
C GLN A 5 0.73 0.74 -15.05
N GLU A 6 1.88 0.60 -15.70
CA GLU A 6 2.89 1.68 -15.81
C GLU A 6 2.33 2.91 -16.53
N MET A 7 1.53 2.71 -17.58
CA MET A 7 0.88 3.81 -18.27
C MET A 7 -0.14 4.52 -17.38
N PHE A 8 -0.95 3.78 -16.62
CA PHE A 8 -1.93 4.36 -15.70
C PHE A 8 -1.26 5.12 -14.55
N LEU A 9 -0.19 4.58 -13.98
CA LEU A 9 0.55 5.24 -12.91
C LEU A 9 1.28 6.51 -13.40
N SER A 10 1.87 6.45 -14.60
CA SER A 10 2.67 7.57 -15.12
C SER A 10 1.86 8.70 -15.76
N ARG A 11 0.68 8.40 -16.32
CA ARG A 11 -0.10 9.34 -17.13
C ARG A 11 -1.52 9.59 -16.60
N GLY A 12 -1.94 8.86 -15.55
CA GLY A 12 -3.34 8.81 -15.10
C GLY A 12 -4.23 7.93 -15.99
N ILE A 13 -5.28 7.39 -15.41
CA ILE A 13 -6.19 6.47 -16.14
C ILE A 13 -6.87 7.22 -17.31
N ARG A 14 -7.29 8.47 -17.07
CA ARG A 14 -8.06 9.24 -18.06
C ARG A 14 -7.33 9.47 -19.37
N SER A 15 -6.02 9.71 -19.32
CA SER A 15 -5.20 10.08 -20.49
C SER A 15 -4.78 8.88 -21.36
N VAL A 16 -4.87 7.66 -20.82
CA VAL A 16 -4.46 6.42 -21.49
C VAL A 16 -5.65 5.76 -22.19
N ARG A 17 -5.58 5.57 -23.50
CA ARG A 17 -6.63 4.91 -24.29
C ARG A 17 -6.30 3.44 -24.51
N MET A 18 -7.34 2.62 -24.81
CA MET A 18 -7.14 1.20 -25.19
C MET A 18 -6.20 1.05 -26.38
N ASP A 19 -6.24 1.97 -27.35
CA ASP A 19 -5.34 1.97 -28.49
C ASP A 19 -3.87 2.22 -28.12
N ASP A 20 -3.64 3.03 -27.09
CA ASP A 20 -2.28 3.32 -26.61
C ASP A 20 -1.69 2.07 -25.94
N ILE A 21 -2.49 1.38 -25.14
CA ILE A 21 -2.10 0.13 -24.48
C ILE A 21 -1.86 -0.97 -25.51
N ALA A 22 -2.78 -1.16 -26.48
CA ALA A 22 -2.65 -2.15 -27.54
C ALA A 22 -1.34 -1.94 -28.32
N ARG A 23 -1.04 -0.68 -28.71
CA ARG A 23 0.19 -0.31 -29.39
C ARG A 23 1.44 -0.58 -28.53
N ALA A 24 1.40 -0.22 -27.25
CA ALA A 24 2.52 -0.42 -26.33
C ALA A 24 2.79 -1.91 -26.06
N CYS A 25 1.73 -2.75 -26.10
CA CYS A 25 1.84 -4.21 -25.94
C CYS A 25 2.15 -4.95 -27.27
N GLY A 26 2.17 -4.25 -28.42
CA GLY A 26 2.39 -4.88 -29.73
C GLY A 26 1.24 -5.76 -30.20
N VAL A 27 0.00 -5.53 -29.70
CA VAL A 27 -1.20 -6.31 -30.04
C VAL A 27 -2.23 -5.42 -30.74
N SER A 28 -3.23 -6.05 -31.42
CA SER A 28 -4.34 -5.30 -31.98
C SER A 28 -5.31 -4.85 -30.87
N LYS A 29 -6.05 -3.75 -31.14
CA LYS A 29 -7.15 -3.33 -30.24
C LYS A 29 -8.18 -4.42 -30.04
N ARG A 30 -8.47 -5.18 -31.10
CA ARG A 30 -9.38 -6.33 -31.05
C ARG A 30 -8.89 -7.40 -30.07
N THR A 31 -7.61 -7.77 -30.14
CA THR A 31 -6.99 -8.72 -29.22
C THR A 31 -7.10 -8.26 -27.77
N LEU A 32 -6.92 -6.95 -27.53
CA LEU A 32 -7.05 -6.39 -26.18
C LEU A 32 -8.49 -6.52 -25.64
N TYR A 33 -9.52 -6.31 -26.49
CA TYR A 33 -10.92 -6.51 -26.12
C TYR A 33 -11.35 -7.99 -26.08
N GLU A 34 -10.61 -8.89 -26.70
CA GLU A 34 -10.80 -10.33 -26.54
C GLU A 34 -10.24 -10.84 -25.21
N LEU A 35 -9.22 -10.15 -24.64
CA LEU A 35 -8.63 -10.47 -23.33
C LEU A 35 -9.40 -9.83 -22.17
N PHE A 36 -9.95 -8.63 -22.39
CA PHE A 36 -10.67 -7.85 -21.40
C PHE A 36 -11.99 -7.40 -22.03
N ASN A 37 -13.12 -7.74 -21.40
CA ASN A 37 -14.45 -7.42 -21.92
C ASN A 37 -14.63 -5.91 -22.15
N ASP A 38 -14.09 -5.12 -21.23
CA ASP A 38 -14.14 -3.67 -21.31
C ASP A 38 -12.91 -3.02 -20.66
N ARG A 39 -12.93 -1.70 -20.65
CA ARG A 39 -11.85 -0.89 -20.06
C ARG A 39 -11.85 -0.94 -18.54
N GLU A 40 -13.02 -1.06 -17.91
CA GLU A 40 -13.13 -1.12 -16.44
C GLU A 40 -12.48 -2.39 -15.90
N GLU A 41 -12.68 -3.52 -16.59
CA GLU A 41 -12.02 -4.78 -16.26
C GLU A 41 -10.49 -4.67 -16.39
N LEU A 42 -9.97 -4.10 -17.48
CA LEU A 42 -8.53 -3.88 -17.64
C LEU A 42 -7.96 -3.00 -16.54
N ILE A 43 -8.67 -1.94 -16.15
CA ILE A 43 -8.27 -1.08 -15.04
C ILE A 43 -8.23 -1.88 -13.74
N GLY A 44 -9.29 -2.63 -13.42
CA GLY A 44 -9.37 -3.47 -12.22
C GLY A 44 -8.22 -4.47 -12.12
N GLU A 45 -8.00 -5.23 -13.20
CA GLU A 45 -6.92 -6.21 -13.29
C GLU A 45 -5.53 -5.56 -13.18
N SER A 46 -5.34 -4.36 -13.76
CA SER A 46 -4.08 -3.62 -13.63
C SER A 46 -3.80 -3.20 -12.20
N LEU A 47 -4.84 -2.83 -11.45
CA LEU A 47 -4.73 -2.45 -10.04
C LEU A 47 -4.46 -3.65 -9.13
N MET A 48 -5.15 -4.77 -9.38
CA MET A 48 -4.86 -6.02 -8.66
C MET A 48 -3.43 -6.48 -8.89
N HIS A 49 -2.97 -6.44 -10.14
CA HIS A 49 -1.58 -6.74 -10.47
C HIS A 49 -0.60 -5.81 -9.74
N HIS A 50 -0.93 -4.51 -9.62
CA HIS A 50 -0.12 -3.55 -8.85
C HIS A 50 -0.09 -3.92 -7.37
N ALA A 51 -1.23 -4.23 -6.76
CA ALA A 51 -1.34 -4.65 -5.37
C ALA A 51 -0.54 -5.94 -5.10
N THR A 52 -0.61 -6.92 -6.00
CA THR A 52 0.17 -8.16 -5.91
C THR A 52 1.67 -7.89 -5.95
N ARG A 53 2.15 -7.04 -6.86
CA ARG A 53 3.58 -6.68 -6.94
C ARG A 53 4.08 -5.95 -5.69
N ILE A 54 3.27 -5.08 -5.11
CA ILE A 54 3.61 -4.43 -3.83
C ILE A 54 3.72 -5.50 -2.74
N HIS A 55 2.79 -6.45 -2.70
CA HIS A 55 2.82 -7.54 -1.72
C HIS A 55 4.08 -8.42 -1.89
N GLU A 56 4.43 -8.82 -3.11
CA GLU A 56 5.64 -9.59 -3.40
C GLU A 56 6.92 -8.85 -2.96
N SER A 57 7.03 -7.56 -3.30
CA SER A 57 8.15 -6.71 -2.86
C SER A 57 8.21 -6.57 -1.34
N SER A 58 7.06 -6.52 -0.67
CA SER A 58 6.98 -6.52 0.80
C SER A 58 7.46 -7.85 1.39
N GLN A 59 7.11 -8.98 0.79
CA GLN A 59 7.58 -10.30 1.24
C GLN A 59 9.10 -10.44 1.13
N GLU A 60 9.71 -9.92 0.07
CA GLU A 60 11.17 -9.88 -0.08
C GLU A 60 11.84 -9.04 1.02
N ALA A 61 11.24 -7.89 1.38
CA ALA A 61 11.72 -7.05 2.46
C ALA A 61 11.57 -7.73 3.83
N ILE A 62 10.45 -8.42 4.07
CA ILE A 62 10.19 -9.18 5.31
C ILE A 62 11.21 -10.30 5.47
N ALA A 63 11.58 -11.01 4.40
CA ALA A 63 12.56 -12.07 4.42
C ALA A 63 13.97 -11.62 4.89
N GLN A 64 14.24 -10.30 4.79
CA GLN A 64 15.48 -9.68 5.27
C GLN A 64 15.35 -9.08 6.67
N ALA A 65 14.16 -9.10 7.26
CA ALA A 65 13.91 -8.49 8.54
C ALA A 65 14.40 -9.37 9.70
N GLU A 66 15.00 -8.73 10.70
CA GLU A 66 15.44 -9.41 11.93
C GLU A 66 14.27 -9.88 12.81
N ASN A 67 13.13 -9.16 12.72
CA ASN A 67 11.90 -9.43 13.46
C ASN A 67 10.73 -8.64 12.83
N VAL A 68 9.54 -8.84 13.34
CA VAL A 68 8.31 -8.23 12.81
C VAL A 68 8.31 -6.69 12.88
N LEU A 69 8.95 -6.07 13.86
CA LEU A 69 9.04 -4.60 13.96
C LEU A 69 9.94 -4.04 12.86
N HIS A 70 11.04 -4.74 12.55
CA HIS A 70 11.90 -4.41 11.41
C HIS A 70 11.18 -4.64 10.08
N ALA A 71 10.36 -5.68 9.96
CA ALA A 71 9.54 -5.93 8.78
C ALA A 71 8.57 -4.77 8.50
N PHE A 72 7.85 -4.28 9.50
CA PHE A 72 7.00 -3.10 9.36
C PHE A 72 7.77 -1.84 8.91
N TRP A 73 8.97 -1.65 9.44
CA TRP A 73 9.85 -0.54 9.07
C TRP A 73 10.28 -0.63 7.60
N LEU A 74 10.76 -1.81 7.16
CA LEU A 74 11.20 -2.03 5.77
C LEU A 74 10.05 -1.84 4.78
N GLU A 75 8.87 -2.37 5.08
CA GLU A 75 7.68 -2.17 4.26
C GLU A 75 7.28 -0.70 4.16
N ALA A 76 7.28 0.01 5.28
CA ALA A 76 6.95 1.42 5.31
C ALA A 76 7.91 2.26 4.46
N THR A 77 9.20 1.97 4.57
CA THR A 77 10.26 2.65 3.81
C THR A 77 10.16 2.32 2.32
N ASN A 78 9.94 1.05 1.97
CA ASN A 78 9.76 0.61 0.59
C ASN A 78 8.51 1.24 -0.05
N ARG A 79 7.40 1.27 0.69
CA ARG A 79 6.16 1.90 0.24
C ARG A 79 6.36 3.38 -0.08
N SER A 80 7.08 4.12 0.77
CA SER A 80 7.35 5.55 0.56
C SER A 80 8.09 5.83 -0.74
N ASN A 81 8.88 4.87 -1.23
CA ASN A 81 9.62 5.00 -2.49
C ASN A 81 8.76 4.72 -3.75
N HIS A 82 7.58 4.10 -3.60
CA HIS A 82 6.74 3.64 -4.73
C HIS A 82 5.43 4.45 -4.90
N HIS A 83 5.23 5.54 -4.16
CA HIS A 83 3.97 6.29 -4.17
C HIS A 83 3.75 7.23 -5.36
N GLN A 84 4.74 7.42 -6.25
CA GLN A 84 4.55 8.28 -7.42
C GLN A 84 3.41 7.75 -8.32
N GLY A 85 2.41 8.59 -8.56
CA GLY A 85 1.28 8.29 -9.44
C GLY A 85 0.08 7.63 -8.78
N VAL A 86 0.22 7.01 -7.60
CA VAL A 86 -0.89 6.30 -6.94
C VAL A 86 -2.02 7.25 -6.54
N ASN A 87 -1.70 8.45 -6.04
CA ASN A 87 -2.72 9.43 -5.65
C ASN A 87 -3.54 9.90 -6.86
N THR A 88 -2.89 10.22 -7.98
CA THR A 88 -3.58 10.57 -9.24
C THR A 88 -4.44 9.43 -9.75
N LEU A 89 -3.94 8.19 -9.64
CA LEU A 89 -4.66 6.98 -10.01
C LEU A 89 -5.95 6.81 -9.17
N LEU A 90 -5.86 6.97 -7.84
CA LEU A 90 -7.01 6.87 -6.94
C LEU A 90 -8.03 8.00 -7.15
N GLU A 91 -7.59 9.22 -7.47
CA GLU A 91 -8.46 10.33 -7.84
C GLU A 91 -9.21 10.05 -9.13
N ASP A 92 -8.52 9.56 -10.18
CA ASP A 92 -9.13 9.16 -11.44
C ASP A 92 -10.16 8.04 -11.23
N LEU A 93 -9.83 7.04 -10.42
CA LEU A 93 -10.77 5.95 -10.08
C LEU A 93 -12.02 6.49 -9.40
N ARG A 94 -11.86 7.27 -8.35
CA ARG A 94 -13.00 7.83 -7.60
C ARG A 94 -13.90 8.68 -8.48
N ARG A 95 -13.30 9.44 -9.40
CA ARG A 95 -14.04 10.39 -10.22
C ARG A 95 -14.68 9.78 -11.46
N TYR A 96 -13.99 8.83 -12.12
CA TYR A 96 -14.38 8.34 -13.44
C TYR A 96 -14.76 6.86 -13.47
N TYR A 97 -14.33 6.08 -12.46
CA TYR A 97 -14.57 4.64 -12.37
C TYR A 97 -15.00 4.22 -10.97
N PRO A 98 -16.06 4.85 -10.40
CA PRO A 98 -16.49 4.59 -9.02
C PRO A 98 -16.83 3.12 -8.79
N LYS A 99 -17.42 2.42 -9.77
CA LYS A 99 -17.74 0.99 -9.67
C LYS A 99 -16.50 0.13 -9.46
N VAL A 100 -15.42 0.42 -10.18
CA VAL A 100 -14.13 -0.28 -10.00
C VAL A 100 -13.56 0.02 -8.61
N MET A 101 -13.59 1.28 -8.20
CA MET A 101 -13.17 1.71 -6.87
C MET A 101 -13.93 0.98 -5.76
N ASP A 102 -15.27 0.98 -5.83
CA ASP A 102 -16.15 0.40 -4.81
C ASP A 102 -16.03 -1.12 -4.72
N SER A 103 -15.76 -1.80 -5.84
CA SER A 103 -15.60 -3.26 -5.84
C SER A 103 -14.22 -3.72 -5.40
N LEU A 104 -13.18 -2.98 -5.74
CA LEU A 104 -11.80 -3.42 -5.59
C LEU A 104 -11.15 -2.95 -4.30
N MET A 105 -11.37 -1.69 -3.90
CA MET A 105 -10.71 -1.12 -2.72
C MET A 105 -11.02 -1.84 -1.41
N PRO A 106 -12.25 -2.31 -1.14
CA PRO A 106 -12.52 -3.12 0.05
C PRO A 106 -11.72 -4.42 0.09
N GLN A 107 -11.52 -5.08 -1.06
CA GLN A 107 -10.76 -6.32 -1.14
C GLN A 107 -9.27 -6.09 -0.86
N ILE A 108 -8.69 -5.05 -1.46
CA ILE A 108 -7.29 -4.67 -1.22
C ILE A 108 -7.10 -4.27 0.24
N HIS A 109 -8.02 -3.48 0.79
CA HIS A 109 -7.98 -3.04 2.19
C HIS A 109 -8.01 -4.24 3.15
N GLU A 110 -8.94 -5.19 2.95
CA GLU A 110 -9.07 -6.37 3.82
C GLU A 110 -7.83 -7.28 3.73
N ALA A 111 -7.24 -7.45 2.55
CA ALA A 111 -5.99 -8.18 2.39
C ALA A 111 -4.83 -7.52 3.18
N VAL A 112 -4.74 -6.20 3.18
CA VAL A 112 -3.74 -5.46 3.98
C VAL A 112 -4.00 -5.60 5.48
N VAL A 113 -5.28 -5.57 5.91
CA VAL A 113 -5.66 -5.79 7.32
C VAL A 113 -5.24 -7.17 7.78
N LEU A 114 -5.54 -8.22 6.99
CA LEU A 114 -5.18 -9.60 7.29
C LEU A 114 -3.66 -9.77 7.42
N HIS A 115 -2.91 -9.25 6.47
CA HIS A 115 -1.44 -9.28 6.51
C HIS A 115 -0.87 -8.54 7.73
N THR A 116 -1.47 -7.39 8.09
CA THR A 116 -1.10 -6.65 9.31
C THR A 116 -1.40 -7.46 10.57
N HIS A 117 -2.55 -8.14 10.61
CA HIS A 117 -2.95 -9.00 11.71
C HIS A 117 -1.98 -10.18 11.92
N GLU A 118 -1.57 -10.85 10.84
CA GLU A 118 -0.60 -11.94 10.88
C GLU A 118 0.73 -11.48 11.48
N LYS A 119 1.25 -10.33 11.05
CA LYS A 119 2.48 -9.74 11.59
C LYS A 119 2.35 -9.35 13.06
N LEU A 120 1.25 -8.71 13.46
CA LEU A 120 1.04 -8.38 14.88
C LEU A 120 0.94 -9.65 15.74
N SER A 121 0.30 -10.72 15.23
CA SER A 121 0.22 -12.01 15.90
C SER A 121 1.60 -12.66 16.09
N GLU A 122 2.47 -12.57 15.09
CA GLU A 122 3.87 -13.01 15.18
C GLU A 122 4.62 -12.18 16.24
N GLY A 123 4.45 -10.86 16.23
CA GLY A 123 5.05 -9.97 17.24
C GLY A 123 4.62 -10.27 18.67
N VAL A 124 3.38 -10.74 18.88
CA VAL A 124 2.90 -11.23 20.19
C VAL A 124 3.64 -12.51 20.58
N LYS A 125 3.76 -13.48 19.65
CA LYS A 125 4.48 -14.75 19.90
C LYS A 125 5.95 -14.51 20.27
N ASP A 126 6.59 -13.53 19.63
CA ASP A 126 7.99 -13.17 19.88
C ASP A 126 8.18 -12.29 21.13
N GLY A 127 7.09 -11.93 21.78
CA GLY A 127 7.10 -11.07 22.96
C GLY A 127 7.52 -9.62 22.66
N LEU A 128 7.34 -9.15 21.44
CA LEU A 128 7.62 -7.78 21.00
C LEU A 128 6.39 -6.88 21.09
N ILE A 129 5.21 -7.43 20.88
CA ILE A 129 3.91 -6.78 20.95
C ILE A 129 3.17 -7.25 22.20
N LEU A 130 2.37 -6.35 22.79
CA LEU A 130 1.58 -6.66 24.00
C LEU A 130 0.58 -7.80 23.76
N PRO A 131 0.52 -8.83 24.64
CA PRO A 131 -0.27 -10.03 24.38
C PRO A 131 -1.79 -9.84 24.56
N ASN A 132 -2.23 -8.80 25.26
CA ASN A 132 -3.64 -8.59 25.61
C ASN A 132 -4.33 -7.55 24.71
N LEU A 133 -3.83 -7.36 23.50
CA LEU A 133 -4.43 -6.46 22.53
C LEU A 133 -5.52 -7.15 21.72
N ASP A 134 -6.57 -6.41 21.38
CA ASP A 134 -7.50 -6.79 20.33
C ASP A 134 -6.79 -6.61 18.98
N LEU A 135 -6.21 -7.71 18.47
CA LEU A 135 -5.42 -7.68 17.23
C LEU A 135 -6.25 -7.31 16.01
N ASP A 136 -7.54 -7.69 15.97
CA ASP A 136 -8.44 -7.29 14.87
C ASP A 136 -8.61 -5.78 14.84
N PHE A 137 -8.88 -5.17 16.01
CA PHE A 137 -8.99 -3.72 16.12
C PHE A 137 -7.68 -3.02 15.73
N PHE A 138 -6.54 -3.44 16.30
CA PHE A 138 -5.26 -2.76 16.07
C PHE A 138 -4.74 -2.95 14.65
N SER A 139 -5.02 -4.07 14.00
CA SER A 139 -4.68 -4.28 12.59
C SER A 139 -5.46 -3.32 11.69
N ARG A 140 -6.76 -3.18 11.90
CA ARG A 140 -7.60 -2.21 11.18
C ARG A 140 -7.20 -0.77 11.50
N ALA A 141 -6.92 -0.46 12.77
CA ALA A 141 -6.50 0.87 13.19
C ALA A 141 -5.18 1.29 12.52
N LEU A 142 -4.17 0.42 12.50
CA LEU A 142 -2.89 0.70 11.84
C LEU A 142 -3.06 0.85 10.34
N THR A 143 -3.82 -0.05 9.69
CA THR A 143 -4.11 0.03 8.26
C THR A 143 -4.80 1.34 7.92
N ASN A 144 -5.87 1.71 8.63
CA ASN A 144 -6.61 2.96 8.40
C ASN A 144 -5.75 4.21 8.70
N TYR A 145 -4.86 4.13 9.70
CA TYR A 145 -3.93 5.21 9.99
C TYR A 145 -3.00 5.49 8.80
N VAL A 146 -2.43 4.44 8.20
CA VAL A 146 -1.56 4.56 7.02
C VAL A 146 -2.33 5.08 5.80
N TYR A 147 -3.57 4.60 5.57
CA TYR A 147 -4.43 5.14 4.51
C TYR A 147 -4.78 6.61 4.75
N GLY A 148 -5.04 7.01 6.00
CA GLY A 148 -5.30 8.40 6.38
C GLY A 148 -4.13 9.33 6.08
N LEU A 149 -2.90 8.87 6.26
CA LEU A 149 -1.70 9.65 5.88
C LEU A 149 -1.66 9.92 4.38
N GLY A 150 -2.01 8.94 3.53
CA GLY A 150 -2.13 9.14 2.09
C GLY A 150 -3.20 10.18 1.70
N VAL A 151 -4.32 10.23 2.43
CA VAL A 151 -5.35 11.26 2.23
C VAL A 151 -4.83 12.65 2.62
N ILE A 152 -4.06 12.76 3.70
CA ILE A 152 -3.42 14.02 4.13
C ILE A 152 -2.45 14.49 3.05
N GLU A 153 -1.62 13.59 2.51
CA GLU A 153 -0.68 13.89 1.43
C GLU A 153 -1.38 14.45 0.18
N ALA A 154 -2.49 13.81 -0.23
CA ALA A 154 -3.27 14.27 -1.38
C ALA A 154 -3.94 15.65 -1.17
N ASN A 155 -4.05 16.12 0.08
CA ASN A 155 -4.74 17.34 0.45
C ASN A 155 -3.85 18.37 1.18
N VAL A 156 -2.57 18.46 0.83
CA VAL A 156 -1.60 19.37 1.49
C VAL A 156 -2.08 20.81 1.52
N ALA A 157 -2.74 21.28 0.46
CA ALA A 157 -3.30 22.64 0.39
C ALA A 157 -4.38 22.91 1.48
N ILE A 158 -5.06 21.87 1.95
CA ILE A 158 -6.12 21.97 2.96
C ILE A 158 -5.55 21.71 4.35
N THR A 159 -4.70 20.70 4.49
CA THR A 159 -4.18 20.23 5.77
C THR A 159 -2.97 21.04 6.26
N GLY A 160 -2.26 21.68 5.34
CA GLY A 160 -0.99 22.36 5.62
C GLY A 160 0.16 21.41 6.00
N VAL A 161 -0.06 20.09 5.92
CA VAL A 161 0.91 19.07 6.32
C VAL A 161 1.53 18.41 5.07
N ALA A 162 2.83 18.61 4.90
CA ALA A 162 3.59 17.89 3.86
C ALA A 162 4.02 16.52 4.39
N ILE A 163 3.68 15.46 3.64
CA ILE A 163 4.15 14.10 3.91
C ILE A 163 5.48 13.91 3.16
N THR A 164 6.52 13.57 3.89
CA THR A 164 7.84 13.23 3.33
C THR A 164 8.01 11.71 3.29
N SER A 165 9.04 11.22 2.60
CA SER A 165 9.40 9.80 2.59
C SER A 165 9.63 9.20 4.00
N GLN A 166 9.97 10.05 4.97
CA GLN A 166 10.19 9.64 6.36
C GLN A 166 8.91 9.71 7.23
N THR A 167 7.88 10.42 6.78
CA THR A 167 6.68 10.63 7.61
C THR A 167 5.93 9.33 7.88
N VAL A 168 5.69 8.52 6.85
CA VAL A 168 4.94 7.25 7.00
C VAL A 168 5.71 6.23 7.85
N PRO A 169 7.01 5.97 7.60
CA PRO A 169 7.80 5.11 8.47
C PRO A 169 7.81 5.57 9.93
N SER A 170 8.04 6.87 10.19
CA SER A 170 8.04 7.43 11.55
C SER A 170 6.69 7.25 12.25
N ALA A 171 5.60 7.52 11.53
CA ALA A 171 4.25 7.39 12.06
C ALA A 171 3.92 5.93 12.43
N ILE A 172 4.32 4.97 11.61
CA ILE A 172 4.16 3.53 11.89
C ILE A 172 4.99 3.14 13.12
N LEU A 173 6.24 3.59 13.24
CA LEU A 173 7.07 3.28 14.40
C LEU A 173 6.48 3.83 15.70
N ILE A 174 5.93 5.05 15.68
CA ILE A 174 5.27 5.65 16.87
C ILE A 174 4.04 4.80 17.26
N PHE A 175 3.23 4.37 16.29
CA PHE A 175 2.08 3.50 16.54
C PHE A 175 2.53 2.16 17.14
N LEU A 176 3.49 1.49 16.51
CA LEU A 176 4.02 0.20 16.96
C LEU A 176 4.65 0.31 18.35
N ARG A 177 5.39 1.40 18.63
CA ARG A 177 5.97 1.65 19.95
C ARG A 177 4.90 1.71 21.03
N GLY A 178 3.73 2.27 20.72
CA GLY A 178 2.59 2.37 21.64
C GLY A 178 1.99 1.00 22.03
N ILE A 179 2.04 0.02 21.13
CA ILE A 179 1.50 -1.33 21.35
C ILE A 179 2.57 -2.38 21.68
N SER A 180 3.83 -1.97 21.82
CA SER A 180 4.96 -2.86 22.07
C SER A 180 5.19 -3.11 23.55
N THR A 181 5.72 -4.28 23.88
CA THR A 181 6.30 -4.62 25.19
C THR A 181 7.54 -3.76 25.46
N GLU A 182 8.12 -3.84 26.66
CA GLU A 182 9.40 -3.20 26.96
C GLU A 182 10.52 -3.66 26.00
N LYS A 183 10.58 -4.97 25.70
CA LYS A 183 11.52 -5.55 24.73
C LYS A 183 11.31 -4.93 23.33
N GLY A 184 10.06 -4.84 22.86
CA GLY A 184 9.75 -4.27 21.56
C GLY A 184 10.08 -2.76 21.49
N ARG A 185 9.73 -1.99 22.52
CA ARG A 185 10.07 -0.55 22.62
C ARG A 185 11.58 -0.32 22.58
N LYS A 186 12.34 -1.09 23.33
CA LYS A 186 13.80 -0.99 23.34
C LYS A 186 14.37 -1.28 21.94
N TYR A 187 13.86 -2.31 21.25
CA TYR A 187 14.30 -2.61 19.88
C TYR A 187 14.02 -1.43 18.92
N ILE A 188 12.82 -0.85 18.97
CA ILE A 188 12.45 0.30 18.14
C ILE A 188 13.37 1.49 18.43
N ASP A 189 13.58 1.84 19.70
CA ASP A 189 14.34 3.00 20.11
C ASP A 189 15.84 2.88 19.76
N GLU A 190 16.42 1.68 19.87
CA GLU A 190 17.84 1.44 19.63
C GLU A 190 18.20 1.21 18.16
N ASN A 191 17.30 0.62 17.36
CA ASN A 191 17.64 0.13 16.03
C ASN A 191 16.88 0.86 14.90
N LEU A 192 15.64 1.32 15.12
CA LEU A 192 14.81 1.86 14.07
C LEU A 192 14.67 3.39 14.13
N LEU A 193 14.45 3.97 15.32
CA LEU A 193 14.31 5.42 15.45
C LEU A 193 15.62 6.19 15.23
N LYS A 194 16.77 5.56 15.40
CA LYS A 194 18.07 6.21 15.11
C LYS A 194 18.36 6.38 13.62
N THR A 195 17.58 5.71 12.76
CA THR A 195 17.73 5.77 11.31
C THR A 195 16.83 6.82 10.66
N LEU A 196 16.00 7.50 11.45
CA LEU A 196 15.18 8.66 11.08
C LEU A 196 15.95 9.95 11.15
#